data_87acc68526fc32f6164ba8c00746b3c8
#
_entry.id   87acc68526fc32f6164ba8c00746b3c8
#
_cell.length_a   1.000
_cell.length_b   1.000
_cell.length_c   1.000
_cell.angle_alpha   90.00
_cell.angle_beta   90.00
_cell.angle_gamma   90.00
#
_symmetry.space_group_name_H-M   'P 1'
#
loop_
_entity.id
_entity.type
_entity.pdbx_description
1 polymer ?
#
loop_
_entity_poly.entity_id
_entity_poly.type
_entity_poly.pdbx_seq_one_letter_code
_entity_poly.pdbx_strand_id
1 'polypeptide(L)'
;KVLKSALASIHTQVGFIDVFENYVWIGDKTQSVICFAFKSSEKNEPKLVPVAIDTEPKQLTAMKVIDKFTIVVADKFGIITILKLPEDVIAECPWRTSLPPERGVFMPPSGHLIKLASFNVGEAVTSLIKSDFSTSIFYTTLLGQIGALIPISNEEDYSCLQAAENLSKQNWQKEFAMMKLKKFEHSVISVVDLDYVEQIEQLSEEAQIQIESILKANNNTTVQQIMGMLGKYKTLCKF
;
A
#
# COMPACT_ATOMS: atom_id res chain seq x y z
N LYS A 1 25.43 10.77 -25.44
CA LYS A 1 24.45 11.72 -26.01
C LYS A 1 23.08 11.33 -25.49
N VAL A 2 22.30 12.30 -24.99
CA VAL A 2 20.93 12.13 -24.49
C VAL A 2 19.97 12.75 -25.50
N LEU A 3 18.94 12.02 -25.90
CA LEU A 3 17.90 12.51 -26.79
C LEU A 3 16.59 12.67 -25.98
N LYS A 4 15.92 13.79 -26.14
CA LYS A 4 14.57 14.00 -25.61
C LYS A 4 13.58 13.29 -26.54
N SER A 5 12.92 12.24 -26.03
CA SER A 5 12.06 11.39 -26.87
C SER A 5 10.57 11.61 -26.67
N ALA A 6 10.14 12.02 -25.48
CA ALA A 6 8.72 12.29 -25.18
C ALA A 6 8.56 13.40 -24.12
N LEU A 7 7.43 14.09 -24.16
CA LEU A 7 7.05 15.13 -23.21
C LEU A 7 5.58 14.99 -22.84
N ALA A 8 5.27 15.04 -21.52
CA ALA A 8 3.93 15.26 -21.00
C ALA A 8 3.94 16.48 -20.07
N SER A 9 2.86 17.24 -20.08
CA SER A 9 2.67 18.38 -19.18
C SER A 9 1.76 17.96 -18.03
N ILE A 10 2.16 18.30 -16.80
CA ILE A 10 1.39 18.08 -15.57
C ILE A 10 1.32 19.43 -14.87
N HIS A 11 0.13 19.82 -14.38
CA HIS A 11 -0.08 21.12 -13.73
C HIS A 11 0.23 21.13 -12.24
N THR A 12 0.99 20.14 -11.76
CA THR A 12 1.20 19.87 -10.34
C THR A 12 2.67 19.74 -9.99
N GLN A 13 2.98 19.71 -8.70
CA GLN A 13 4.35 19.63 -8.20
C GLN A 13 4.83 18.18 -8.14
N VAL A 14 5.52 17.72 -9.16
CA VAL A 14 6.15 16.40 -9.19
C VAL A 14 7.19 16.29 -8.07
N GLY A 15 6.99 15.31 -7.20
CA GLY A 15 7.93 14.96 -6.14
C GLY A 15 8.65 13.63 -6.37
N PHE A 16 7.99 12.71 -7.07
CA PHE A 16 8.45 11.34 -7.24
C PHE A 16 8.21 10.86 -8.66
N ILE A 17 9.15 10.08 -9.19
CA ILE A 17 9.02 9.37 -10.47
C ILE A 17 9.57 7.97 -10.27
N ASP A 18 8.80 6.96 -10.64
CA ASP A 18 9.26 5.58 -10.72
C ASP A 18 8.76 4.94 -12.01
N VAL A 19 9.51 3.99 -12.56
CA VAL A 19 9.24 3.41 -13.88
C VAL A 19 9.27 1.90 -13.77
N PHE A 20 8.27 1.26 -14.37
CA PHE A 20 8.24 -0.18 -14.51
C PHE A 20 7.77 -0.55 -15.92
N GLU A 21 8.63 -1.19 -16.70
CA GLU A 21 8.40 -1.47 -18.12
C GLU A 21 8.00 -0.20 -18.91
N ASN A 22 6.78 -0.20 -19.45
CA ASN A 22 6.24 0.90 -20.25
C ASN A 22 5.36 1.86 -19.44
N TYR A 23 5.29 1.71 -18.12
CA TYR A 23 4.52 2.58 -17.26
C TYR A 23 5.43 3.51 -16.47
N VAL A 24 5.08 4.78 -16.48
CA VAL A 24 5.73 5.84 -15.71
C VAL A 24 4.76 6.33 -14.64
N TRP A 25 5.13 6.12 -13.40
CA TRP A 25 4.35 6.53 -12.25
C TRP A 25 4.91 7.84 -11.71
N ILE A 26 4.04 8.82 -11.58
CA ILE A 26 4.40 10.16 -11.13
C ILE A 26 3.64 10.44 -9.85
N GLY A 27 4.38 10.70 -8.78
CA GLY A 27 3.85 11.13 -7.50
C GLY A 27 3.90 12.65 -7.37
N ASP A 28 2.75 13.24 -7.15
CA ASP A 28 2.60 14.65 -6.85
C ASP A 28 2.59 14.89 -5.34
N LYS A 29 3.21 15.97 -4.91
CA LYS A 29 3.27 16.30 -3.47
C LYS A 29 1.93 16.75 -2.88
N THR A 30 0.92 17.01 -3.71
CA THR A 30 -0.36 17.58 -3.28
C THR A 30 -1.57 16.78 -3.75
N GLN A 31 -1.46 16.10 -4.89
CA GLN A 31 -2.60 15.45 -5.56
C GLN A 31 -2.56 13.93 -5.61
N SER A 32 -1.48 13.29 -5.11
CA SER A 32 -1.28 11.85 -5.14
C SER A 32 -0.60 11.35 -6.42
N VAL A 33 -1.05 10.26 -7.05
CA VAL A 33 -0.34 9.53 -8.11
C VAL A 33 -1.08 9.60 -9.42
N ILE A 34 -0.30 9.76 -10.49
CA ILE A 34 -0.75 9.66 -11.89
C ILE A 34 0.09 8.60 -12.59
N CYS A 35 -0.56 7.69 -13.28
CA CYS A 35 0.10 6.68 -14.12
C CYS A 35 0.06 7.10 -15.58
N PHE A 36 1.21 7.07 -16.24
CA PHE A 36 1.38 7.28 -17.68
C PHE A 36 1.84 6.00 -18.33
N ALA A 37 1.36 5.76 -19.54
CA ALA A 37 1.93 4.74 -20.39
C ALA A 37 2.87 5.38 -21.43
N PHE A 38 4.05 4.80 -21.59
CA PHE A 38 5.02 5.16 -22.63
C PHE A 38 4.83 4.26 -23.84
N LYS A 39 4.64 4.85 -25.00
CA LYS A 39 4.55 4.14 -26.25
C LYS A 39 5.56 4.69 -27.23
N SER A 40 6.40 3.79 -27.74
CA SER A 40 7.27 4.05 -28.87
C SER A 40 6.97 3.05 -29.97
N SER A 41 6.86 3.51 -31.20
CA SER A 41 6.72 2.67 -32.39
C SER A 41 7.66 3.19 -33.46
N GLU A 42 8.21 2.32 -34.31
CA GLU A 42 9.10 2.71 -35.40
C GLU A 42 8.51 3.73 -36.39
N LYS A 43 7.16 3.77 -36.45
CA LYS A 43 6.42 4.66 -37.35
C LYS A 43 5.84 5.91 -36.70
N ASN A 44 5.82 5.98 -35.35
CA ASN A 44 5.19 7.08 -34.62
C ASN A 44 6.17 7.67 -33.60
N GLU A 45 6.09 8.98 -33.41
CA GLU A 45 6.82 9.66 -32.33
C GLU A 45 6.48 9.05 -30.96
N PRO A 46 7.48 8.88 -30.08
CA PRO A 46 7.25 8.36 -28.74
C PRO A 46 6.33 9.30 -27.94
N LYS A 47 5.33 8.73 -27.26
CA LYS A 47 4.33 9.48 -26.51
C LYS A 47 4.20 8.96 -25.08
N LEU A 48 3.97 9.89 -24.15
CA LEU A 48 3.52 9.63 -22.77
C LEU A 48 2.04 9.98 -22.69
N VAL A 49 1.20 9.00 -22.37
CA VAL A 49 -0.24 9.15 -22.31
C VAL A 49 -0.71 8.89 -20.89
N PRO A 50 -1.44 9.81 -20.23
CA PRO A 50 -2.00 9.57 -18.92
C PRO A 50 -3.06 8.46 -18.99
N VAL A 51 -2.95 7.47 -18.12
CA VAL A 51 -3.78 6.25 -18.12
C VAL A 51 -4.76 6.25 -16.95
N ALA A 52 -4.27 6.54 -15.76
CA ALA A 52 -5.07 6.54 -14.55
C ALA A 52 -4.54 7.54 -13.51
N ILE A 53 -5.44 7.96 -12.63
CA ILE A 53 -5.14 8.87 -11.52
C ILE A 53 -5.74 8.34 -10.23
N ASP A 54 -5.07 8.60 -9.10
CA ASP A 54 -5.68 8.40 -7.78
C ASP A 54 -6.72 9.50 -7.52
N THR A 55 -7.90 9.11 -7.09
CA THR A 55 -9.01 10.03 -6.83
C THR A 55 -8.92 10.72 -5.47
N GLU A 56 -8.14 10.16 -4.55
CA GLU A 56 -7.96 10.73 -3.21
C GLU A 56 -6.70 11.58 -3.17
N PRO A 57 -6.80 12.88 -2.88
CA PRO A 57 -5.62 13.72 -2.76
C PRO A 57 -4.77 13.29 -1.55
N LYS A 58 -3.48 13.05 -1.78
CA LYS A 58 -2.51 12.66 -0.75
C LYS A 58 -1.27 13.55 -0.86
N GLN A 59 -0.74 13.95 0.29
CA GLN A 59 0.52 14.69 0.34
C GLN A 59 1.68 13.71 0.49
N LEU A 60 2.17 13.24 -0.66
CA LEU A 60 3.14 12.15 -0.71
C LEU A 60 4.48 12.53 -0.09
N THR A 61 5.03 11.59 0.69
CA THR A 61 6.38 11.64 1.27
C THR A 61 7.28 10.54 0.75
N ALA A 62 6.69 9.42 0.30
CA ALA A 62 7.41 8.33 -0.34
C ALA A 62 6.52 7.61 -1.36
N MET A 63 7.15 6.98 -2.36
CA MET A 63 6.49 6.24 -3.42
C MET A 63 7.40 5.12 -3.91
N LYS A 64 6.84 3.92 -4.16
CA LYS A 64 7.57 2.80 -4.76
C LYS A 64 6.66 1.92 -5.60
N VAL A 65 7.06 1.66 -6.84
CA VAL A 65 6.38 0.68 -7.71
C VAL A 65 6.77 -0.73 -7.27
N ILE A 66 5.76 -1.58 -7.08
CA ILE A 66 5.94 -2.99 -6.68
C ILE A 66 6.03 -3.88 -7.91
N ASP A 67 5.06 -3.73 -8.79
CA ASP A 67 4.96 -4.45 -10.04
C ASP A 67 4.35 -3.55 -11.13
N LYS A 68 4.11 -4.11 -12.30
CA LYS A 68 3.58 -3.40 -13.47
C LYS A 68 2.31 -2.59 -13.18
N PHE A 69 1.46 -3.07 -12.31
CA PHE A 69 0.13 -2.51 -12.05
C PHE A 69 -0.07 -2.01 -10.63
N THR A 70 0.90 -2.25 -9.74
CA THR A 70 0.76 -1.97 -8.31
C THR A 70 1.82 -1.00 -7.83
N ILE A 71 1.38 0.02 -7.12
CA ILE A 71 2.24 1.03 -6.49
C ILE A 71 1.89 1.19 -5.01
N VAL A 72 2.90 1.43 -4.20
CA VAL A 72 2.75 1.84 -2.80
C VAL A 72 3.15 3.29 -2.66
N VAL A 73 2.32 4.02 -1.96
CA VAL A 73 2.54 5.42 -1.63
C VAL A 73 2.37 5.65 -0.15
N ALA A 74 3.09 6.61 0.38
CA ALA A 74 2.96 7.06 1.75
C ALA A 74 2.80 8.57 1.79
N ASP A 75 2.00 9.04 2.75
CA ASP A 75 1.75 10.47 2.94
C ASP A 75 2.38 11.01 4.23
N LYS A 76 2.33 12.32 4.38
CA LYS A 76 2.87 13.02 5.55
C LYS A 76 2.12 12.73 6.86
N PHE A 77 0.93 12.14 6.78
CA PHE A 77 0.14 11.76 7.96
C PHE A 77 0.45 10.35 8.44
N GLY A 78 1.36 9.66 7.74
CA GLY A 78 1.77 8.29 8.07
C GLY A 78 0.85 7.23 7.48
N ILE A 79 0.04 7.57 6.49
CA ILE A 79 -0.82 6.60 5.83
C ILE A 79 -0.06 6.00 4.65
N ILE A 80 0.15 4.69 4.68
CA ILE A 80 0.64 3.91 3.54
C ILE A 80 -0.56 3.36 2.79
N THR A 81 -0.62 3.58 1.49
CA THR A 81 -1.70 3.11 0.62
C THR A 81 -1.14 2.30 -0.54
N ILE A 82 -1.73 1.14 -0.80
CA ILE A 82 -1.43 0.31 -1.96
C ILE A 82 -2.51 0.56 -3.01
N LEU A 83 -2.08 1.00 -4.19
CA LEU A 83 -2.94 1.32 -5.32
C LEU A 83 -2.66 0.38 -6.48
N LYS A 84 -3.70 -0.03 -7.19
CA LYS A 84 -3.63 -0.90 -8.37
C LYS A 84 -4.24 -0.23 -9.59
N LEU A 85 -3.58 -0.37 -10.72
CA LEU A 85 -4.12 -0.02 -12.03
C LEU A 85 -5.12 -1.10 -12.47
N PRO A 86 -6.41 -0.76 -12.73
CA PRO A 86 -7.41 -1.72 -13.12
C PRO A 86 -7.15 -2.32 -14.52
N GLU A 87 -7.55 -3.57 -14.70
CA GLU A 87 -7.31 -4.29 -15.96
C GLU A 87 -8.14 -3.77 -17.13
N ASP A 88 -9.33 -3.26 -16.89
CA ASP A 88 -10.20 -2.62 -17.86
C ASP A 88 -9.55 -1.36 -18.46
N VAL A 89 -8.95 -0.54 -17.61
CA VAL A 89 -8.22 0.66 -18.04
C VAL A 89 -7.03 0.30 -18.93
N ILE A 90 -6.39 -0.84 -18.69
CA ILE A 90 -5.28 -1.35 -19.50
C ILE A 90 -5.80 -1.81 -20.87
N ALA A 91 -6.96 -2.49 -20.91
CA ALA A 91 -7.56 -3.01 -22.14
C ALA A 91 -8.10 -1.88 -23.04
N GLU A 92 -8.65 -0.84 -22.44
CA GLU A 92 -9.18 0.33 -23.13
C GLU A 92 -8.12 1.33 -23.55
N CYS A 93 -6.86 1.04 -23.26
CA CYS A 93 -5.68 1.91 -23.38
C CYS A 93 -5.86 3.03 -24.42
N PRO A 94 -5.72 4.32 -24.04
CA PRO A 94 -6.17 5.49 -24.81
C PRO A 94 -5.41 5.74 -26.13
N TRP A 95 -4.67 4.75 -26.63
CA TRP A 95 -4.04 4.77 -27.95
C TRP A 95 -5.04 4.91 -29.08
N ARG A 96 -6.32 4.68 -28.83
CA ARG A 96 -7.39 4.76 -29.83
C ARG A 96 -7.99 6.16 -29.98
N THR A 97 -7.82 7.03 -29.01
CA THR A 97 -8.28 8.42 -29.13
C THR A 97 -7.20 9.27 -29.79
N SER A 98 -7.46 9.62 -31.02
CA SER A 98 -6.57 10.23 -32.02
C SER A 98 -6.39 11.73 -31.89
N LEU A 99 -6.70 12.37 -30.79
CA LEU A 99 -6.43 13.80 -30.61
C LEU A 99 -5.15 13.97 -29.81
N PRO A 100 -4.07 14.55 -30.43
CA PRO A 100 -2.93 14.97 -29.65
C PRO A 100 -3.39 16.05 -28.67
N PRO A 101 -3.05 15.93 -27.36
CA PRO A 101 -3.31 17.03 -26.44
C PRO A 101 -2.62 18.28 -26.99
N GLU A 102 -3.37 19.36 -27.07
CA GLU A 102 -2.77 20.67 -27.37
C GLU A 102 -1.63 20.89 -26.38
N ARG A 103 -0.49 21.37 -26.89
CA ARG A 103 0.69 21.59 -26.04
C ARG A 103 0.33 22.47 -24.85
N GLY A 104 0.47 21.94 -23.65
CA GLY A 104 0.27 22.68 -22.40
C GLY A 104 -1.05 22.46 -21.68
N VAL A 105 -1.97 21.65 -22.22
CA VAL A 105 -3.20 21.30 -21.52
C VAL A 105 -3.08 19.88 -20.97
N PHE A 106 -3.14 19.73 -19.64
CA PHE A 106 -3.27 18.43 -18.99
C PHE A 106 -4.74 18.00 -19.06
N MET A 107 -4.98 16.90 -19.75
CA MET A 107 -6.29 16.24 -19.68
C MET A 107 -6.20 15.10 -18.66
N PRO A 108 -7.00 15.14 -17.58
CA PRO A 108 -7.00 14.06 -16.60
C PRO A 108 -7.41 12.75 -17.29
N PRO A 109 -6.80 11.62 -16.95
CA PRO A 109 -7.19 10.32 -17.50
C PRO A 109 -8.61 9.96 -17.03
N SER A 110 -9.31 9.16 -17.84
CA SER A 110 -10.61 8.58 -17.46
C SER A 110 -10.48 7.43 -16.46
N GLY A 111 -9.30 6.81 -16.40
CA GLY A 111 -9.02 5.69 -15.49
C GLY A 111 -8.74 6.14 -14.06
N HIS A 112 -9.23 5.37 -13.10
CA HIS A 112 -8.99 5.59 -11.68
C HIS A 112 -8.24 4.42 -11.08
N LEU A 113 -7.27 4.72 -10.19
CA LEU A 113 -6.55 3.70 -9.44
C LEU A 113 -7.47 3.11 -8.35
N ILE A 114 -7.37 1.81 -8.14
CA ILE A 114 -8.12 1.09 -7.11
C ILE A 114 -7.26 1.00 -5.85
N LYS A 115 -7.81 1.39 -4.71
CA LYS A 115 -7.20 1.21 -3.41
C LYS A 115 -7.36 -0.24 -2.97
N LEU A 116 -6.24 -0.98 -2.88
CA LEU A 116 -6.22 -2.36 -2.39
C LEU A 116 -6.11 -2.43 -0.88
N ALA A 117 -5.22 -1.64 -0.31
CA ALA A 117 -4.94 -1.65 1.12
C ALA A 117 -4.54 -0.26 1.61
N SER A 118 -4.79 0.00 2.89
CA SER A 118 -4.38 1.23 3.56
C SER A 118 -4.06 0.94 5.02
N PHE A 119 -2.92 1.45 5.49
CA PHE A 119 -2.44 1.27 6.85
C PHE A 119 -1.89 2.57 7.40
N ASN A 120 -2.24 2.90 8.65
CA ASN A 120 -1.72 4.08 9.34
C ASN A 120 -0.59 3.68 10.28
N VAL A 121 0.61 4.08 9.96
CA VAL A 121 1.81 3.89 10.80
C VAL A 121 1.80 4.83 12.02
N GLY A 122 1.07 5.95 11.92
CA GLY A 122 1.01 6.98 12.96
C GLY A 122 2.10 8.04 12.88
N GLU A 123 3.06 7.89 11.97
CA GLU A 123 4.18 8.80 11.76
C GLU A 123 4.45 8.99 10.27
N ALA A 124 4.97 10.14 9.88
CA ALA A 124 5.34 10.41 8.51
C ALA A 124 6.38 9.38 8.01
N VAL A 125 6.04 8.68 6.94
CA VAL A 125 6.92 7.71 6.28
C VAL A 125 7.89 8.46 5.39
N THR A 126 9.18 8.19 5.55
CA THR A 126 10.26 8.89 4.83
C THR A 126 10.79 8.12 3.64
N SER A 127 10.68 6.79 3.64
CA SER A 127 11.15 5.94 2.54
C SER A 127 10.33 4.67 2.42
N LEU A 128 10.23 4.17 1.18
CA LEU A 128 9.64 2.90 0.82
C LEU A 128 10.62 2.12 -0.05
N ILE A 129 10.93 0.89 0.31
CA ILE A 129 11.86 0.03 -0.42
C ILE A 129 11.20 -1.33 -0.64
N LYS A 130 11.18 -1.80 -1.88
CA LYS A 130 10.79 -3.17 -2.20
C LYS A 130 11.97 -4.09 -1.99
N SER A 131 11.75 -5.23 -1.35
CA SER A 131 12.76 -6.30 -1.26
C SER A 131 12.99 -6.93 -2.63
N ASP A 132 14.24 -7.22 -2.96
CA ASP A 132 14.60 -7.98 -4.17
C ASP A 132 14.37 -9.50 -4.00
N PHE A 133 14.33 -9.98 -2.77
CA PHE A 133 14.22 -11.40 -2.43
C PHE A 133 12.81 -11.83 -2.07
N SER A 134 11.94 -10.89 -1.78
CA SER A 134 10.54 -11.15 -1.39
C SER A 134 9.63 -10.07 -1.95
N THR A 135 8.33 -10.30 -1.90
CA THR A 135 7.33 -9.28 -2.24
C THR A 135 7.07 -8.28 -1.11
N SER A 136 7.89 -8.33 -0.04
CA SER A 136 7.77 -7.44 1.12
C SER A 136 8.24 -6.03 0.80
N ILE A 137 7.61 -5.06 1.44
CA ILE A 137 7.92 -3.63 1.31
C ILE A 137 8.36 -3.13 2.67
N PHE A 138 9.57 -2.60 2.73
CA PHE A 138 10.09 -1.97 3.93
C PHE A 138 9.79 -0.47 3.91
N TYR A 139 9.49 0.07 5.07
CA TYR A 139 9.31 1.51 5.24
C TYR A 139 10.13 2.02 6.43
N THR A 140 10.49 3.28 6.36
CA THR A 140 11.11 4.02 7.46
C THR A 140 10.28 5.25 7.78
N THR A 141 10.30 5.67 9.05
CA THR A 141 9.54 6.83 9.52
C THR A 141 10.44 7.99 9.94
N LEU A 142 9.85 9.14 10.15
CA LEU A 142 10.56 10.35 10.56
C LEU A 142 11.23 10.21 11.93
N LEU A 143 10.64 9.45 12.85
CA LEU A 143 11.19 9.22 14.20
C LEU A 143 12.11 8.00 14.28
N GLY A 144 12.45 7.39 13.13
CA GLY A 144 13.45 6.32 13.04
C GLY A 144 12.90 4.90 13.21
N GLN A 145 11.60 4.70 13.12
CA GLN A 145 11.02 3.36 13.07
C GLN A 145 11.30 2.72 11.70
N ILE A 146 11.48 1.41 11.70
CA ILE A 146 11.59 0.58 10.51
C ILE A 146 10.51 -0.48 10.61
N GLY A 147 9.69 -0.60 9.58
CA GLY A 147 8.65 -1.62 9.51
C GLY A 147 8.61 -2.30 8.14
N ALA A 148 7.81 -3.35 8.04
CA ALA A 148 7.63 -4.09 6.82
C ALA A 148 6.14 -4.41 6.58
N LEU A 149 5.70 -4.29 5.32
CA LEU A 149 4.44 -4.79 4.83
C LEU A 149 4.69 -6.10 4.10
N ILE A 150 4.04 -7.16 4.53
CA ILE A 150 4.21 -8.52 4.00
C ILE A 150 2.89 -8.94 3.36
N PRO A 151 2.88 -9.35 2.09
CA PRO A 151 1.66 -9.84 1.46
C PRO A 151 1.27 -11.19 2.05
N ILE A 152 0.00 -11.33 2.44
CA ILE A 152 -0.60 -12.58 2.87
C ILE A 152 -1.31 -13.18 1.66
N SER A 153 -0.82 -14.32 1.17
CA SER A 153 -1.36 -14.98 -0.03
C SER A 153 -2.54 -15.90 0.26
N ASN A 154 -2.70 -16.34 1.51
CA ASN A 154 -3.76 -17.25 1.93
C ASN A 154 -4.88 -16.47 2.64
N GLU A 155 -6.09 -16.55 2.12
CA GLU A 155 -7.26 -15.88 2.68
C GLU A 155 -7.66 -16.44 4.05
N GLU A 156 -7.42 -17.74 4.29
CA GLU A 156 -7.63 -18.36 5.60
C GLU A 156 -6.67 -17.81 6.65
N ASP A 157 -5.36 -17.71 6.33
CA ASP A 157 -4.36 -17.10 7.20
C ASP A 157 -4.74 -15.64 7.52
N TYR A 158 -5.19 -14.87 6.50
CA TYR A 158 -5.61 -13.49 6.67
C TYR A 158 -6.80 -13.38 7.63
N SER A 159 -7.85 -14.18 7.44
CA SER A 159 -9.05 -14.13 8.28
C SER A 159 -8.75 -14.54 9.73
N CYS A 160 -7.89 -15.54 9.94
CA CYS A 160 -7.45 -15.97 11.27
C CYS A 160 -6.63 -14.89 11.98
N LEU A 161 -5.65 -14.30 11.30
CA LEU A 161 -4.82 -13.23 11.85
C LEU A 161 -5.63 -11.97 12.14
N GLN A 162 -6.58 -11.60 11.28
CA GLN A 162 -7.47 -10.45 11.47
C GLN A 162 -8.40 -10.66 12.68
N ALA A 163 -8.94 -11.87 12.86
CA ALA A 163 -9.74 -12.20 14.04
C ALA A 163 -8.91 -12.09 15.33
N ALA A 164 -7.68 -12.60 15.30
CA ALA A 164 -6.75 -12.51 16.43
C ALA A 164 -6.39 -11.06 16.77
N GLU A 165 -6.09 -10.23 15.76
CA GLU A 165 -5.83 -8.79 15.93
C GLU A 165 -7.00 -8.07 16.59
N ASN A 166 -8.23 -8.30 16.11
CA ASN A 166 -9.42 -7.65 16.64
C ASN A 166 -9.68 -8.04 18.11
N LEU A 167 -9.50 -9.31 18.45
CA LEU A 167 -9.65 -9.80 19.81
C LEU A 167 -8.55 -9.25 20.74
N SER A 168 -7.32 -9.19 20.26
CA SER A 168 -6.22 -8.59 21.00
C SER A 168 -6.48 -7.12 21.28
N LYS A 169 -6.86 -6.32 20.27
CA LYS A 169 -7.20 -4.90 20.42
C LYS A 169 -8.30 -4.67 21.45
N GLN A 170 -9.37 -5.49 21.42
CA GLN A 170 -10.48 -5.37 22.37
C GLN A 170 -10.04 -5.65 23.82
N ASN A 171 -9.19 -6.65 24.04
CA ASN A 171 -8.69 -7.00 25.37
C ASN A 171 -7.68 -5.98 25.88
N TRP A 172 -6.78 -5.50 25.04
CA TRP A 172 -5.88 -4.41 25.38
C TRP A 172 -6.62 -3.14 25.79
N GLN A 173 -7.69 -2.78 25.10
CA GLN A 173 -8.52 -1.64 25.46
C GLN A 173 -9.20 -1.80 26.82
N LYS A 174 -9.57 -3.04 27.21
CA LYS A 174 -10.15 -3.33 28.52
C LYS A 174 -9.11 -3.29 29.64
N GLU A 175 -7.96 -3.92 29.44
CA GLU A 175 -6.90 -4.02 30.45
C GLU A 175 -6.17 -2.69 30.68
N PHE A 176 -5.99 -1.90 29.63
CA PHE A 176 -5.26 -0.63 29.64
C PHE A 176 -6.14 0.58 29.36
N ALA A 177 -7.40 0.56 29.81
CA ALA A 177 -8.39 1.63 29.60
C ALA A 177 -7.93 3.04 30.07
N MET A 178 -6.87 3.14 30.86
CA MET A 178 -6.26 4.40 31.28
C MET A 178 -5.34 5.02 30.22
N MET A 179 -4.85 4.27 29.25
CA MET A 179 -4.03 4.79 28.15
C MET A 179 -4.89 5.00 26.90
N LYS A 180 -5.86 5.90 26.97
CA LYS A 180 -6.57 6.41 25.79
C LYS A 180 -5.64 7.32 24.97
N LEU A 181 -4.59 6.80 24.43
CA LEU A 181 -4.03 7.36 23.21
C LEU A 181 -5.03 7.06 22.10
N LYS A 182 -5.82 8.07 21.73
CA LYS A 182 -6.59 8.05 20.49
C LYS A 182 -5.61 7.86 19.33
N LYS A 183 -5.25 6.61 19.02
CA LYS A 183 -4.81 6.30 17.69
C LYS A 183 -5.99 6.68 16.81
N PHE A 184 -5.79 7.62 15.91
CA PHE A 184 -6.80 7.98 14.91
C PHE A 184 -7.21 6.68 14.22
N GLU A 185 -8.47 6.30 14.42
CA GLU A 185 -9.08 5.18 13.70
C GLU A 185 -9.25 5.59 12.24
N HIS A 186 -8.15 5.60 11.50
CA HIS A 186 -8.26 5.59 10.05
C HIS A 186 -8.63 4.16 9.65
N SER A 187 -9.62 4.05 8.79
CA SER A 187 -10.09 2.77 8.27
C SER A 187 -8.92 1.99 7.69
N VAL A 188 -8.41 1.03 8.45
CA VAL A 188 -7.44 0.06 7.98
C VAL A 188 -8.19 -0.85 7.00
N ILE A 189 -7.77 -0.87 5.75
CA ILE A 189 -8.38 -1.68 4.70
C ILE A 189 -7.41 -2.79 4.34
N SER A 190 -7.83 -4.04 4.49
CA SER A 190 -7.09 -5.22 4.03
C SER A 190 -5.66 -5.36 4.58
N VAL A 191 -5.42 -4.91 5.82
CA VAL A 191 -4.13 -5.03 6.50
C VAL A 191 -4.35 -5.59 7.91
N VAL A 192 -3.44 -6.44 8.36
CA VAL A 192 -3.38 -6.96 9.73
C VAL A 192 -2.14 -6.42 10.40
N ASP A 193 -2.30 -5.82 11.57
CA ASP A 193 -1.19 -5.35 12.39
C ASP A 193 -0.67 -6.51 13.26
N LEU A 194 0.45 -7.09 12.85
CA LEU A 194 1.04 -8.26 13.52
C LEU A 194 1.56 -7.94 14.92
N ASP A 195 1.83 -6.68 15.25
CA ASP A 195 2.26 -6.28 16.60
C ASP A 195 1.14 -6.54 17.63
N TYR A 196 -0.13 -6.30 17.24
CA TYR A 196 -1.25 -6.65 18.11
C TYR A 196 -1.46 -8.16 18.24
N VAL A 197 -1.16 -8.93 17.20
CA VAL A 197 -1.24 -10.40 17.27
C VAL A 197 -0.15 -10.95 18.20
N GLU A 198 1.07 -10.41 18.15
CA GLU A 198 2.16 -10.80 19.05
C GLU A 198 1.88 -10.48 20.51
N GLN A 199 1.22 -9.36 20.75
CA GLN A 199 0.88 -8.93 22.10
C GLN A 199 -0.12 -9.85 22.82
N ILE A 200 -0.76 -10.81 22.13
CA ILE A 200 -1.63 -11.80 22.77
C ILE A 200 -0.88 -12.59 23.87
N GLU A 201 0.40 -12.88 23.67
CA GLU A 201 1.22 -13.59 24.66
C GLU A 201 1.49 -12.76 25.93
N GLN A 202 1.34 -11.45 25.85
CA GLN A 202 1.57 -10.51 26.96
C GLN A 202 0.29 -10.19 27.75
N LEU A 203 -0.88 -10.63 27.26
CA LEU A 203 -2.14 -10.47 27.96
C LEU A 203 -2.23 -11.40 29.18
N SER A 204 -3.14 -11.08 30.10
CA SER A 204 -3.46 -11.94 31.24
C SER A 204 -3.90 -13.34 30.80
N GLU A 205 -3.65 -14.36 31.63
CA GLU A 205 -4.06 -15.75 31.35
C GLU A 205 -5.56 -15.87 31.05
N GLU A 206 -6.38 -15.11 31.78
CA GLU A 206 -7.83 -15.08 31.58
C GLU A 206 -8.19 -14.54 30.18
N ALA A 207 -7.53 -13.47 29.72
CA ALA A 207 -7.75 -12.91 28.41
C ALA A 207 -7.28 -13.85 27.30
N GLN A 208 -6.14 -14.54 27.48
CA GLN A 208 -5.65 -15.53 26.53
C GLN A 208 -6.63 -16.71 26.37
N ILE A 209 -7.15 -17.24 27.48
CA ILE A 209 -8.16 -18.31 27.47
C ILE A 209 -9.44 -17.86 26.76
N GLN A 210 -9.88 -16.62 27.00
CA GLN A 210 -11.05 -16.05 26.36
C GLN A 210 -10.84 -15.93 24.84
N ILE A 211 -9.70 -15.39 24.42
CA ILE A 211 -9.32 -15.28 23.01
C ILE A 211 -9.28 -16.67 22.35
N GLU A 212 -8.63 -17.65 22.99
CA GLU A 212 -8.54 -18.99 22.47
C GLU A 212 -9.90 -19.66 22.31
N SER A 213 -10.82 -19.48 23.26
CA SER A 213 -12.18 -20.03 23.18
C SER A 213 -12.96 -19.47 21.99
N ILE A 214 -12.83 -18.17 21.71
CA ILE A 214 -13.50 -17.49 20.60
C ILE A 214 -12.90 -17.92 19.27
N LEU A 215 -11.57 -17.99 19.18
CA LEU A 215 -10.88 -18.43 17.96
C LEU A 215 -11.18 -19.88 17.59
N LYS A 216 -11.27 -20.77 18.56
CA LYS A 216 -11.70 -22.15 18.36
C LYS A 216 -13.15 -22.25 17.88
N ALA A 217 -14.04 -21.43 18.43
CA ALA A 217 -15.44 -21.43 18.05
C ALA A 217 -15.69 -20.90 16.62
N ASN A 218 -14.96 -19.86 16.22
CA ASN A 218 -15.19 -19.16 14.94
C ASN A 218 -14.36 -19.77 13.78
N ASN A 219 -13.08 -20.05 14.02
CA ASN A 219 -12.12 -20.39 12.97
C ASN A 219 -11.48 -21.77 13.18
N ASN A 220 -11.87 -22.50 14.22
CA ASN A 220 -11.26 -23.78 14.64
C ASN A 220 -9.71 -23.67 14.78
N THR A 221 -9.22 -22.50 15.22
CA THR A 221 -7.80 -22.17 15.29
C THR A 221 -7.37 -21.95 16.74
N THR A 222 -6.17 -22.41 17.08
CA THR A 222 -5.57 -22.22 18.41
C THR A 222 -4.60 -21.04 18.41
N VAL A 223 -4.33 -20.46 19.59
CA VAL A 223 -3.31 -19.41 19.76
C VAL A 223 -1.95 -19.88 19.26
N GLN A 224 -1.58 -21.14 19.53
CA GLN A 224 -0.31 -21.71 19.03
C GLN A 224 -0.23 -21.74 17.50
N GLN A 225 -1.32 -22.07 16.81
CA GLN A 225 -1.36 -22.03 15.34
C GLN A 225 -1.19 -20.60 14.81
N ILE A 226 -1.81 -19.62 15.47
CA ILE A 226 -1.65 -18.19 15.12
C ILE A 226 -0.20 -17.75 15.30
N MET A 227 0.44 -18.13 16.41
CA MET A 227 1.85 -17.83 16.63
C MET A 227 2.76 -18.53 15.61
N GLY A 228 2.39 -19.74 15.18
CA GLY A 228 3.06 -20.43 14.07
C GLY A 228 2.95 -19.67 12.75
N MET A 229 1.76 -19.16 12.41
CA MET A 229 1.53 -18.31 11.23
C MET A 229 2.35 -17.01 11.33
N LEU A 230 2.33 -16.34 12.48
CA LEU A 230 3.12 -15.16 12.75
C LEU A 230 4.61 -15.41 12.52
N GLY A 231 5.15 -16.51 13.04
CA GLY A 231 6.53 -16.94 12.82
C GLY A 231 6.86 -17.14 11.34
N LYS A 232 5.95 -17.79 10.58
CA LYS A 232 6.08 -17.97 9.12
C LYS A 232 6.21 -16.63 8.40
N TYR A 233 5.31 -15.67 8.67
CA TYR A 233 5.37 -14.36 8.00
C TYR A 233 6.56 -13.52 8.45
N LYS A 234 6.94 -13.55 9.72
CA LYS A 234 8.15 -12.87 10.21
C LYS A 234 9.44 -13.40 9.57
N THR A 235 9.50 -14.68 9.20
CA THR A 235 10.68 -15.23 8.49
C THR A 235 10.84 -14.68 7.09
N LEU A 236 9.77 -14.20 6.45
CA LEU A 236 9.84 -13.55 5.14
C LEU A 236 10.49 -12.16 5.19
N CYS A 237 10.65 -11.58 6.38
CA CYS A 237 11.37 -10.33 6.61
C CYS A 237 12.84 -10.52 6.98
N LYS A 238 13.34 -11.76 7.11
CA LYS A 238 14.76 -11.99 7.39
C LYS A 238 15.58 -11.66 6.15
N PHE A 239 16.52 -10.74 6.35
CA PHE A 239 17.56 -10.34 5.38
C PHE A 239 18.59 -11.44 5.19
#